data_0eb8e7b868c4690275d21742309fb661
#
_entry.id   0eb8e7b868c4690275d21742309fb661
#
_cell.length_a   1.000
_cell.length_b   1.000
_cell.length_c   1.000
_cell.angle_alpha   90.00
_cell.angle_beta   90.00
_cell.angle_gamma   90.00
#
_symmetry.space_group_name_H-M   'P 1'
#
loop_
_entity.id
_entity.type
_entity.pdbx_description
1 polymer ?
#
loop_
_entity_poly.entity_id
_entity_poly.type
_entity_poly.pdbx_seq_one_letter_code
_entity_poly.pdbx_strand_id
1 'polypeptide(L)'
;MSFFDAVLGQHQVKEQISTLIQDSALPHSLLLYGESGLESVSMAIAIGSTLVGRQIFSPDEGRTYLSHIEQRRIESGESESTVKDKGLPVYIDQGDAFWIRPMKTQLSVEQWYTILDTYINVSSDTPRVVIVEGFQTANAVLANAMLKTIEEPPRNMSFIIVTTNIDTVLPTIVSRCMLVSIQPVSEPELVKALTEEGYTGDIHRAVRLARGNPTLARQWAETGTIESLEKAMNILEQLVERSHFFTTISLSLEGLSKNVVIDILRWLRILARDMLALRYGAPLEKMILSDYRFSMQAIVERWSSKALQRVIPVTLEAEQALRLNVRTGLVIDGVILALREAVKEDI
;
A
#
# COMPACT_ATOMS: atom_id res chain seq x y z
N MET A 1 3.75 -25.03 -14.43
CA MET A 1 3.83 -24.07 -13.32
C MET A 1 2.63 -23.13 -13.46
N SER A 2 1.83 -22.96 -12.43
CA SER A 2 0.70 -22.03 -12.46
C SER A 2 1.20 -20.61 -12.25
N PHE A 3 0.64 -19.63 -12.94
CA PHE A 3 0.98 -18.23 -12.68
C PHE A 3 0.62 -17.80 -11.26
N PHE A 4 -0.27 -18.51 -10.60
CA PHE A 4 -0.62 -18.31 -9.20
C PHE A 4 0.46 -18.74 -8.21
N ASP A 5 1.47 -19.51 -8.64
CA ASP A 5 2.56 -19.95 -7.75
C ASP A 5 3.43 -18.78 -7.27
N ALA A 6 3.47 -17.70 -8.04
CA ALA A 6 4.18 -16.46 -7.69
C ALA A 6 3.47 -15.58 -6.64
N VAL A 7 2.20 -15.85 -6.32
CA VAL A 7 1.42 -15.08 -5.35
C VAL A 7 1.52 -15.75 -3.99
N LEU A 8 1.90 -15.01 -2.95
CA LEU A 8 1.96 -15.56 -1.60
C LEU A 8 0.57 -15.73 -0.99
N GLY A 9 0.35 -16.85 -0.32
CA GLY A 9 -0.92 -17.16 0.32
C GLY A 9 -2.11 -17.22 -0.63
N GLN A 10 -3.24 -16.65 -0.21
CA GLN A 10 -4.47 -16.46 -1.03
C GLN A 10 -5.08 -17.78 -1.57
N HIS A 11 -4.92 -18.91 -0.87
CA HIS A 11 -5.27 -20.25 -1.37
C HIS A 11 -6.72 -20.35 -1.86
N GLN A 12 -7.68 -19.84 -1.06
CA GLN A 12 -9.10 -19.88 -1.42
C GLN A 12 -9.40 -19.04 -2.66
N VAL A 13 -8.80 -17.86 -2.76
CA VAL A 13 -8.98 -16.96 -3.92
C VAL A 13 -8.38 -17.61 -5.18
N LYS A 14 -7.19 -18.20 -5.08
CA LYS A 14 -6.54 -18.91 -6.18
C LYS A 14 -7.41 -20.06 -6.71
N GLU A 15 -7.93 -20.88 -5.81
CA GLU A 15 -8.79 -22.01 -6.15
C GLU A 15 -10.08 -21.52 -6.81
N GLN A 16 -10.76 -20.55 -6.19
CA GLN A 16 -12.00 -19.97 -6.75
C GLN A 16 -11.79 -19.38 -8.15
N ILE A 17 -10.77 -18.54 -8.33
CA ILE A 17 -10.48 -17.92 -9.63
C ILE A 17 -10.08 -18.97 -10.67
N SER A 18 -9.25 -19.95 -10.29
CA SER A 18 -8.85 -21.03 -11.20
C SER A 18 -10.06 -21.83 -11.69
N THR A 19 -10.99 -22.17 -10.81
CA THR A 19 -12.23 -22.86 -11.16
C THR A 19 -13.08 -22.03 -12.12
N LEU A 20 -13.29 -20.75 -11.83
CA LEU A 20 -14.06 -19.86 -12.69
C LEU A 20 -13.45 -19.70 -14.10
N ILE A 21 -12.11 -19.67 -14.19
CA ILE A 21 -11.40 -19.62 -15.48
C ILE A 21 -11.60 -20.92 -16.24
N GLN A 22 -11.44 -22.09 -15.59
CA GLN A 22 -11.62 -23.41 -16.20
C GLN A 22 -13.05 -23.61 -16.74
N ASP A 23 -14.03 -23.14 -15.97
CA ASP A 23 -15.45 -23.23 -16.36
C ASP A 23 -15.88 -22.16 -17.37
N SER A 24 -14.96 -21.27 -17.79
CA SER A 24 -15.26 -20.10 -18.64
C SER A 24 -16.35 -19.19 -18.03
N ALA A 25 -16.43 -19.15 -16.71
CA ALA A 25 -17.45 -18.43 -15.93
C ALA A 25 -16.89 -17.19 -15.21
N LEU A 26 -15.59 -16.84 -15.44
CA LEU A 26 -15.00 -15.65 -14.82
C LEU A 26 -15.66 -14.39 -15.40
N PRO A 27 -16.21 -13.48 -14.57
CA PRO A 27 -16.72 -12.21 -15.03
C PRO A 27 -15.65 -11.35 -15.71
N HIS A 28 -16.07 -10.55 -16.68
CA HIS A 28 -15.15 -9.65 -17.41
C HIS A 28 -14.52 -8.59 -16.54
N SER A 29 -15.14 -8.22 -15.42
CA SER A 29 -14.68 -7.15 -14.55
C SER A 29 -14.50 -7.66 -13.12
N LEU A 30 -13.27 -7.55 -12.61
CA LEU A 30 -12.89 -7.93 -11.26
C LEU A 30 -12.44 -6.69 -10.47
N LEU A 31 -12.80 -6.62 -9.20
CA LEU A 31 -12.31 -5.61 -8.27
C LEU A 31 -11.59 -6.30 -7.11
N LEU A 32 -10.26 -6.27 -7.15
CA LEU A 32 -9.39 -6.79 -6.10
C LEU A 32 -9.19 -5.70 -5.05
N TYR A 33 -9.46 -6.01 -3.80
CA TYR A 33 -9.30 -5.05 -2.71
C TYR A 33 -8.61 -5.68 -1.51
N GLY A 34 -7.76 -4.91 -0.85
CA GLY A 34 -7.00 -5.31 0.33
C GLY A 34 -6.08 -4.19 0.78
N GLU A 35 -5.51 -4.30 1.98
CA GLU A 35 -4.59 -3.28 2.49
C GLU A 35 -3.37 -3.10 1.56
N SER A 36 -2.78 -1.90 1.60
CA SER A 36 -1.56 -1.61 0.83
C SER A 36 -0.42 -2.56 1.24
N GLY A 37 0.27 -3.10 0.24
CA GLY A 37 1.39 -4.01 0.46
C GLY A 37 1.02 -5.49 0.54
N LEU A 38 -0.28 -5.83 0.42
CA LEU A 38 -0.73 -7.19 0.18
C LEU A 38 -0.55 -7.58 -1.29
N GLU A 39 -0.77 -8.85 -1.60
CA GLU A 39 -0.53 -9.45 -2.91
C GLU A 39 -1.58 -9.10 -3.99
N SER A 40 -2.29 -7.97 -3.86
CA SER A 40 -3.38 -7.59 -4.79
C SER A 40 -2.91 -7.41 -6.24
N VAL A 41 -1.75 -6.78 -6.42
CA VAL A 41 -1.16 -6.56 -7.76
C VAL A 41 -0.60 -7.87 -8.32
N SER A 42 0.11 -8.66 -7.51
CA SER A 42 0.61 -9.97 -7.90
C SER A 42 -0.53 -10.90 -8.32
N MET A 43 -1.66 -10.86 -7.60
CA MET A 43 -2.86 -11.61 -7.94
C MET A 43 -3.47 -11.11 -9.26
N ALA A 44 -3.57 -9.80 -9.49
CA ALA A 44 -4.06 -9.24 -10.74
C ALA A 44 -3.20 -9.67 -11.94
N ILE A 45 -1.88 -9.66 -11.79
CA ILE A 45 -0.93 -10.13 -12.80
C ILE A 45 -1.10 -11.64 -13.05
N ALA A 46 -1.25 -12.46 -12.00
CA ALA A 46 -1.44 -13.89 -12.14
C ALA A 46 -2.75 -14.25 -12.86
N ILE A 47 -3.85 -13.58 -12.52
CA ILE A 47 -5.14 -13.72 -13.21
C ILE A 47 -4.98 -13.33 -14.68
N GLY A 48 -4.41 -12.15 -14.95
CA GLY A 48 -4.18 -11.67 -16.31
C GLY A 48 -3.30 -12.62 -17.14
N SER A 49 -2.21 -13.12 -16.55
CA SER A 49 -1.32 -14.10 -17.19
C SER A 49 -2.05 -15.38 -17.55
N THR A 50 -2.95 -15.84 -16.68
CA THR A 50 -3.75 -17.04 -16.93
C THR A 50 -4.76 -16.82 -18.07
N LEU A 51 -5.39 -15.64 -18.14
CA LEU A 51 -6.35 -15.30 -19.18
C LEU A 51 -5.67 -15.15 -20.56
N VAL A 52 -4.50 -14.56 -20.61
CA VAL A 52 -3.74 -14.37 -21.86
C VAL A 52 -2.95 -15.63 -22.26
N GLY A 53 -2.71 -16.54 -21.33
CA GLY A 53 -1.99 -17.80 -21.57
C GLY A 53 -0.46 -17.66 -21.56
N ARG A 54 0.09 -16.52 -21.10
CA ARG A 54 1.54 -16.27 -20.94
C ARG A 54 1.79 -15.40 -19.72
N GLN A 55 3.03 -15.41 -19.23
CA GLN A 55 3.46 -14.44 -18.22
C GLN A 55 3.34 -13.02 -18.82
N ILE A 56 2.52 -12.19 -18.19
CA ILE A 56 2.50 -10.75 -18.41
C ILE A 56 3.41 -10.09 -17.35
N PHE A 57 3.44 -8.83 -17.20
CA PHE A 57 4.23 -8.02 -16.28
C PHE A 57 4.86 -8.76 -15.08
N SER A 58 5.95 -8.22 -14.55
CA SER A 58 6.37 -8.49 -13.17
C SER A 58 6.07 -7.27 -12.29
N PRO A 59 5.88 -7.43 -10.97
CA PRO A 59 5.68 -6.30 -10.07
C PRO A 59 6.82 -5.26 -10.11
N ASP A 60 8.04 -5.69 -10.45
CA ASP A 60 9.22 -4.83 -10.55
C ASP A 60 9.35 -4.11 -11.89
N GLU A 61 8.86 -4.71 -12.99
CA GLU A 61 8.88 -4.07 -14.31
C GLU A 61 8.16 -2.72 -14.31
N GLY A 62 7.09 -2.58 -13.56
CA GLY A 62 6.37 -1.32 -13.44
C GLY A 62 7.21 -0.18 -12.88
N ARG A 63 8.12 -0.43 -11.95
CA ARG A 63 9.02 0.58 -11.38
C ARG A 63 10.13 0.94 -12.36
N THR A 64 10.73 -0.07 -12.99
CA THR A 64 11.82 0.09 -13.95
C THR A 64 11.35 0.78 -15.23
N TYR A 65 10.15 0.47 -15.70
CA TYR A 65 9.57 1.07 -16.90
C TYR A 65 9.32 2.58 -16.74
N LEU A 66 8.83 3.01 -15.58
CA LEU A 66 8.64 4.43 -15.27
C LEU A 66 9.95 5.21 -15.30
N SER A 67 10.99 4.68 -14.67
CA SER A 67 12.31 5.32 -14.67
C SER A 67 12.92 5.39 -16.08
N HIS A 68 12.73 4.39 -16.91
CA HIS A 68 13.23 4.38 -18.29
C HIS A 68 12.48 5.37 -19.20
N ILE A 69 11.18 5.59 -19.01
CA ILE A 69 10.44 6.61 -19.77
C ILE A 69 10.90 8.01 -19.37
N GLU A 70 11.00 8.28 -18.07
CA GLU A 70 11.51 9.57 -17.59
C GLU A 70 12.92 9.84 -18.16
N GLN A 71 13.78 8.85 -18.12
CA GLN A 71 15.16 8.94 -18.59
C GLN A 71 15.22 9.18 -20.12
N ARG A 72 14.45 8.45 -20.94
CA ARG A 72 14.40 8.67 -22.41
C ARG A 72 13.88 10.08 -22.78
N ARG A 73 12.98 10.66 -22.01
CA ARG A 73 12.48 12.01 -22.25
C ARG A 73 13.51 13.07 -21.92
N ILE A 74 14.24 12.90 -20.82
CA ILE A 74 15.37 13.76 -20.46
C ILE A 74 16.44 13.68 -21.55
N GLU A 75 16.77 12.48 -22.03
CA GLU A 75 17.73 12.24 -23.12
C GLU A 75 17.25 12.85 -24.45
N SER A 76 15.94 12.95 -24.69
CA SER A 76 15.35 13.61 -25.87
C SER A 76 15.28 15.14 -25.77
N GLY A 77 15.82 15.72 -24.70
CA GLY A 77 15.95 17.19 -24.54
C GLY A 77 14.81 17.86 -23.80
N GLU A 78 13.88 17.12 -23.18
CA GLU A 78 12.89 17.71 -22.28
C GLU A 78 13.53 18.03 -20.92
N SER A 79 13.19 19.18 -20.34
CA SER A 79 13.70 19.53 -19.00
C SER A 79 13.08 18.60 -17.94
N GLU A 80 13.84 18.26 -16.90
CA GLU A 80 13.35 17.44 -15.77
C GLU A 80 12.06 17.99 -15.15
N SER A 81 11.91 19.32 -15.08
CA SER A 81 10.70 19.96 -14.59
C SER A 81 9.51 19.74 -15.54
N THR A 82 9.72 19.79 -16.85
CA THR A 82 8.68 19.56 -17.85
C THR A 82 8.23 18.09 -17.88
N VAL A 83 9.16 17.15 -17.71
CA VAL A 83 8.85 15.71 -17.62
C VAL A 83 8.04 15.42 -16.36
N LYS A 84 8.37 16.08 -15.24
CA LYS A 84 7.63 15.96 -13.98
C LYS A 84 6.25 16.63 -14.02
N ASP A 85 6.09 17.73 -14.76
CA ASP A 85 4.83 18.50 -14.81
C ASP A 85 3.83 18.00 -15.85
N LYS A 86 4.28 17.56 -17.01
CA LYS A 86 3.39 17.10 -18.08
C LYS A 86 2.87 15.68 -17.93
N GLY A 87 3.25 14.97 -16.86
CA GLY A 87 2.78 13.62 -16.59
C GLY A 87 2.31 12.89 -17.84
N LEU A 88 3.12 12.01 -18.41
CA LEU A 88 2.65 11.14 -19.50
C LEU A 88 1.58 10.18 -18.97
N PRO A 89 0.61 9.80 -19.79
CA PRO A 89 -0.21 8.64 -19.51
C PRO A 89 0.71 7.42 -19.43
N VAL A 90 1.07 7.02 -18.21
CA VAL A 90 1.90 5.85 -18.01
C VAL A 90 1.01 4.64 -17.96
N TYR A 91 1.07 3.87 -19.00
CA TYR A 91 0.59 2.51 -19.06
C TYR A 91 1.73 1.63 -19.57
N ILE A 92 1.77 0.40 -19.10
CA ILE A 92 2.67 -0.60 -19.64
C ILE A 92 1.87 -1.39 -20.64
N ASP A 93 2.36 -1.46 -21.87
CA ASP A 93 1.71 -2.11 -22.99
C ASP A 93 2.53 -3.30 -23.45
N GLN A 94 1.92 -4.46 -23.46
CA GLN A 94 2.47 -5.69 -24.01
C GLN A 94 1.61 -6.25 -25.15
N GLY A 95 0.77 -5.42 -25.78
CA GLY A 95 -0.08 -5.77 -26.91
C GLY A 95 -1.41 -6.40 -26.53
N ASP A 96 -1.42 -7.39 -25.66
CA ASP A 96 -2.61 -8.07 -25.14
C ASP A 96 -2.85 -7.83 -23.64
N ALA A 97 -1.91 -7.19 -22.97
CA ALA A 97 -2.00 -6.83 -21.57
C ALA A 97 -1.58 -5.38 -21.33
N PHE A 98 -2.41 -4.65 -20.60
CA PHE A 98 -2.21 -3.22 -20.30
C PHE A 98 -2.27 -3.01 -18.79
N TRP A 99 -1.34 -2.21 -18.26
CA TRP A 99 -1.30 -1.89 -16.84
C TRP A 99 -1.25 -0.38 -16.65
N ILE A 100 -2.32 0.17 -16.06
CA ILE A 100 -2.45 1.59 -15.71
C ILE A 100 -2.13 1.73 -14.22
N ARG A 101 -1.32 2.72 -13.89
CA ARG A 101 -0.94 3.06 -12.51
C ARG A 101 -1.06 4.57 -12.29
N PRO A 102 -1.24 5.02 -11.02
CA PRO A 102 -1.16 6.44 -10.70
C PRO A 102 0.20 7.02 -11.10
N MET A 103 0.19 8.15 -11.77
CA MET A 103 1.42 8.78 -12.26
C MET A 103 2.19 9.51 -11.19
N LYS A 104 1.51 10.29 -10.38
CA LYS A 104 2.07 10.95 -9.18
C LYS A 104 1.27 10.49 -7.96
N THR A 105 0.07 11.01 -7.82
CA THR A 105 -0.82 10.76 -6.69
C THR A 105 -2.20 10.26 -7.10
N GLN A 106 -2.56 10.40 -8.39
CA GLN A 106 -3.88 10.09 -8.89
C GLN A 106 -3.84 9.40 -10.26
N LEU A 107 -4.83 8.53 -10.49
CA LEU A 107 -5.13 8.03 -11.82
C LEU A 107 -5.75 9.15 -12.65
N SER A 108 -5.36 9.24 -13.93
CA SER A 108 -5.82 10.26 -14.86
C SER A 108 -6.85 9.69 -15.84
N VAL A 109 -7.88 10.46 -16.16
CA VAL A 109 -8.86 10.09 -17.16
C VAL A 109 -8.25 10.03 -18.57
N GLU A 110 -7.19 10.80 -18.83
CA GLU A 110 -6.45 10.79 -20.09
C GLU A 110 -5.76 9.43 -20.31
N GLN A 111 -5.22 8.80 -19.25
CA GLN A 111 -4.69 7.43 -19.32
C GLN A 111 -5.77 6.44 -19.80
N TRP A 112 -7.00 6.58 -19.29
CA TRP A 112 -8.12 5.75 -19.68
C TRP A 112 -8.53 5.97 -21.13
N TYR A 113 -8.69 7.22 -21.57
CA TYR A 113 -9.04 7.54 -22.95
C TYR A 113 -7.99 7.07 -23.95
N THR A 114 -6.70 7.19 -23.61
CA THR A 114 -5.64 6.67 -24.48
C THR A 114 -5.79 5.17 -24.73
N ILE A 115 -6.13 4.40 -23.68
CA ILE A 115 -6.37 2.95 -23.82
C ILE A 115 -7.67 2.66 -24.57
N LEU A 116 -8.73 3.42 -24.30
CA LEU A 116 -10.00 3.29 -25.01
C LEU A 116 -9.81 3.43 -26.51
N ASP A 117 -9.16 4.50 -26.96
CA ASP A 117 -9.00 4.82 -28.37
C ASP A 117 -8.05 3.86 -29.10
N THR A 118 -7.00 3.43 -28.41
CA THR A 118 -5.93 2.64 -29.05
C THR A 118 -6.24 1.14 -29.02
N TYR A 119 -6.92 0.63 -27.96
CA TYR A 119 -7.00 -0.81 -27.70
C TYR A 119 -8.40 -1.33 -27.41
N ILE A 120 -9.24 -0.59 -26.70
CA ILE A 120 -10.57 -1.07 -26.30
C ILE A 120 -11.52 -1.07 -27.48
N ASN A 121 -11.48 -0.03 -28.31
CA ASN A 121 -12.34 0.11 -29.49
C ASN A 121 -11.89 -0.76 -30.68
N VAL A 122 -10.74 -1.45 -30.56
CA VAL A 122 -10.25 -2.35 -31.61
C VAL A 122 -10.69 -3.77 -31.27
N SER A 123 -11.44 -4.42 -32.15
CA SER A 123 -11.82 -5.84 -31.97
C SER A 123 -10.59 -6.74 -32.02
N SER A 124 -10.56 -7.75 -31.15
CA SER A 124 -9.49 -8.76 -31.11
C SER A 124 -10.11 -10.14 -30.91
N ASP A 125 -9.58 -11.11 -31.61
CA ASP A 125 -9.96 -12.52 -31.46
C ASP A 125 -9.18 -13.21 -30.31
N THR A 126 -8.11 -12.54 -29.80
CA THR A 126 -7.31 -13.03 -28.68
C THR A 126 -7.73 -12.39 -27.38
N PRO A 127 -7.61 -13.09 -26.24
CA PRO A 127 -7.86 -12.53 -24.92
C PRO A 127 -6.96 -11.33 -24.63
N ARG A 128 -7.54 -10.30 -24.04
CA ARG A 128 -6.82 -9.08 -23.61
C ARG A 128 -7.21 -8.73 -22.17
N VAL A 129 -6.26 -8.15 -21.46
CA VAL A 129 -6.42 -7.78 -20.06
C VAL A 129 -6.01 -6.33 -19.83
N VAL A 130 -6.81 -5.59 -19.07
CA VAL A 130 -6.48 -4.26 -18.58
C VAL A 130 -6.43 -4.31 -17.04
N ILE A 131 -5.26 -4.05 -16.47
CA ILE A 131 -5.07 -3.93 -15.02
C ILE A 131 -5.07 -2.43 -14.69
N VAL A 132 -5.92 -2.02 -13.74
CA VAL A 132 -6.01 -0.65 -13.24
C VAL A 132 -5.63 -0.65 -11.76
N GLU A 133 -4.38 -0.33 -11.46
CA GLU A 133 -3.85 -0.27 -10.09
C GLU A 133 -4.10 1.08 -9.43
N GLY A 134 -4.30 1.08 -8.12
CA GLY A 134 -4.41 2.30 -7.34
C GLY A 134 -5.74 3.03 -7.50
N PHE A 135 -6.82 2.30 -7.74
CA PHE A 135 -8.13 2.86 -8.05
C PHE A 135 -8.71 3.75 -6.94
N GLN A 136 -8.26 3.61 -5.69
CA GLN A 136 -8.59 4.54 -4.60
C GLN A 136 -8.14 5.99 -4.88
N THR A 137 -7.31 6.21 -5.90
CA THR A 137 -6.86 7.54 -6.34
C THR A 137 -7.64 8.07 -7.54
N ALA A 138 -8.58 7.29 -8.06
CA ALA A 138 -9.43 7.68 -9.18
C ALA A 138 -10.42 8.76 -8.74
N ASN A 139 -10.56 9.79 -9.55
CA ASN A 139 -11.62 10.78 -9.35
C ASN A 139 -12.95 10.33 -10.00
N ALA A 140 -14.03 11.04 -9.68
CA ALA A 140 -15.36 10.72 -10.22
C ALA A 140 -15.42 10.77 -11.76
N VAL A 141 -14.60 11.60 -12.41
CA VAL A 141 -14.56 11.72 -13.89
C VAL A 141 -14.04 10.43 -14.50
N LEU A 142 -12.91 9.92 -14.01
CA LEU A 142 -12.33 8.64 -14.46
C LEU A 142 -13.29 7.49 -14.17
N ALA A 143 -13.80 7.42 -12.93
CA ALA A 143 -14.70 6.35 -12.54
C ALA A 143 -15.95 6.28 -13.41
N ASN A 144 -16.57 7.43 -13.72
CA ASN A 144 -17.72 7.49 -14.62
C ASN A 144 -17.36 7.15 -16.08
N ALA A 145 -16.18 7.56 -16.56
CA ALA A 145 -15.71 7.20 -17.89
C ALA A 145 -15.54 5.69 -18.08
N MET A 146 -15.19 4.96 -17.01
CA MET A 146 -15.03 3.52 -17.04
C MET A 146 -16.35 2.73 -16.99
N LEU A 147 -17.42 3.30 -16.46
CA LEU A 147 -18.70 2.59 -16.25
C LEU A 147 -19.23 1.92 -17.51
N LYS A 148 -19.28 2.65 -18.62
CA LYS A 148 -19.79 2.12 -19.88
C LYS A 148 -19.02 0.88 -20.34
N THR A 149 -17.71 0.92 -20.21
CA THR A 149 -16.83 -0.17 -20.64
C THR A 149 -16.90 -1.38 -19.69
N ILE A 150 -17.14 -1.14 -18.40
CA ILE A 150 -17.34 -2.19 -17.40
C ILE A 150 -18.71 -2.87 -17.58
N GLU A 151 -19.74 -2.12 -17.97
CA GLU A 151 -21.08 -2.64 -18.25
C GLU A 151 -21.13 -3.46 -19.54
N GLU A 152 -20.51 -2.96 -20.60
CA GLU A 152 -20.52 -3.55 -21.95
C GLU A 152 -19.07 -3.76 -22.42
N PRO A 153 -18.35 -4.70 -21.83
CA PRO A 153 -16.94 -4.91 -22.18
C PRO A 153 -16.83 -5.45 -23.62
N PRO A 154 -15.81 -5.02 -24.37
CA PRO A 154 -15.51 -5.60 -25.68
C PRO A 154 -15.25 -7.10 -25.57
N ARG A 155 -15.50 -7.84 -26.66
CA ARG A 155 -15.21 -9.27 -26.69
C ARG A 155 -13.76 -9.57 -26.35
N ASN A 156 -13.54 -10.65 -25.62
CA ASN A 156 -12.22 -11.13 -25.22
C ASN A 156 -11.41 -10.12 -24.39
N MET A 157 -12.06 -9.17 -23.70
CA MET A 157 -11.39 -8.20 -22.83
C MET A 157 -11.84 -8.37 -21.39
N SER A 158 -10.87 -8.42 -20.48
CA SER A 158 -11.09 -8.48 -19.03
C SER A 158 -10.46 -7.26 -18.34
N PHE A 159 -11.17 -6.76 -17.33
CA PHE A 159 -10.73 -5.62 -16.51
C PHE A 159 -10.45 -6.11 -15.10
N ILE A 160 -9.25 -5.83 -14.59
CA ILE A 160 -8.84 -6.15 -13.23
C ILE A 160 -8.50 -4.85 -12.52
N ILE A 161 -9.42 -4.38 -11.68
CA ILE A 161 -9.28 -3.15 -10.92
C ILE A 161 -8.69 -3.51 -9.56
N VAL A 162 -7.66 -2.78 -9.12
CA VAL A 162 -7.00 -2.99 -7.83
C VAL A 162 -7.12 -1.73 -6.98
N THR A 163 -7.65 -1.88 -5.77
CA THR A 163 -7.81 -0.80 -4.81
C THR A 163 -7.33 -1.22 -3.42
N THR A 164 -6.79 -0.28 -2.67
CA THR A 164 -6.45 -0.50 -1.25
C THR A 164 -7.59 -0.14 -0.30
N ASN A 165 -8.64 0.53 -0.81
CA ASN A 165 -9.80 0.90 -0.02
C ASN A 165 -11.07 0.84 -0.90
N ILE A 166 -11.92 -0.14 -0.64
CA ILE A 166 -13.17 -0.34 -1.38
C ILE A 166 -14.18 0.78 -1.14
N ASP A 167 -14.17 1.41 0.04
CA ASP A 167 -15.12 2.47 0.41
C ASP A 167 -14.92 3.75 -0.41
N THR A 168 -13.76 3.92 -1.04
CA THR A 168 -13.49 5.04 -1.95
C THR A 168 -13.95 4.80 -3.38
N VAL A 169 -14.32 3.56 -3.71
CA VAL A 169 -14.79 3.18 -5.04
C VAL A 169 -16.27 3.47 -5.18
N LEU A 170 -16.69 4.06 -6.30
CA LEU A 170 -18.10 4.35 -6.54
C LEU A 170 -18.95 3.08 -6.44
N PRO A 171 -20.09 3.09 -5.71
CA PRO A 171 -20.98 1.94 -5.60
C PRO A 171 -21.44 1.38 -6.95
N THR A 172 -21.53 2.23 -7.96
CA THR A 172 -21.86 1.85 -9.34
C THR A 172 -20.80 0.96 -9.99
N ILE A 173 -19.53 1.11 -9.66
CA ILE A 173 -18.45 0.21 -10.10
C ILE A 173 -18.45 -1.07 -9.27
N VAL A 174 -18.58 -0.94 -7.95
CA VAL A 174 -18.60 -2.07 -7.02
C VAL A 174 -19.71 -3.08 -7.41
N SER A 175 -20.90 -2.58 -7.78
CA SER A 175 -22.04 -3.42 -8.16
C SER A 175 -21.88 -4.16 -9.51
N ARG A 176 -20.89 -3.81 -10.33
CA ARG A 176 -20.63 -4.36 -11.66
C ARG A 176 -19.38 -5.22 -11.74
N CYS A 177 -18.63 -5.29 -10.67
CA CYS A 177 -17.41 -6.08 -10.59
C CYS A 177 -17.61 -7.29 -9.68
N MET A 178 -16.97 -8.39 -10.00
CA MET A 178 -16.78 -9.46 -9.03
C MET A 178 -15.76 -9.00 -7.99
N LEU A 179 -16.15 -9.03 -6.73
CA LEU A 179 -15.31 -8.61 -5.62
C LEU A 179 -14.36 -9.72 -5.18
N VAL A 180 -13.08 -9.42 -5.12
CA VAL A 180 -12.03 -10.36 -4.68
C VAL A 180 -11.27 -9.71 -3.52
N SER A 181 -11.48 -10.25 -2.32
CA SER A 181 -10.79 -9.77 -1.11
C SER A 181 -9.42 -10.42 -0.97
N ILE A 182 -8.37 -9.60 -0.90
CA ILE A 182 -7.00 -10.06 -0.67
C ILE A 182 -6.68 -9.97 0.81
N GLN A 183 -6.34 -11.10 1.40
CA GLN A 183 -6.14 -11.24 2.83
C GLN A 183 -4.65 -11.16 3.22
N PRO A 184 -4.35 -10.82 4.47
CA PRO A 184 -3.00 -10.96 5.01
C PRO A 184 -2.50 -12.42 4.87
N VAL A 185 -1.21 -12.56 4.57
CA VAL A 185 -0.54 -13.86 4.44
C VAL A 185 -0.19 -14.41 5.83
N SER A 186 -0.27 -15.72 6.01
CA SER A 186 0.06 -16.34 7.29
C SER A 186 1.54 -16.19 7.65
N GLU A 187 1.86 -16.09 8.94
CA GLU A 187 3.25 -15.97 9.41
C GLU A 187 4.15 -17.11 8.91
N PRO A 188 3.73 -18.40 8.97
CA PRO A 188 4.57 -19.50 8.48
C PRO A 188 4.89 -19.39 6.98
N GLU A 189 3.93 -18.96 6.18
CA GLU A 189 4.14 -18.77 4.74
C GLU A 189 5.09 -17.60 4.45
N LEU A 190 4.97 -16.49 5.19
CA LEU A 190 5.88 -15.36 5.05
C LEU A 190 7.30 -15.71 5.49
N VAL A 191 7.47 -16.43 6.63
CA VAL A 191 8.79 -16.90 7.07
C VAL A 191 9.43 -17.77 6.00
N LYS A 192 8.67 -18.72 5.46
CA LYS A 192 9.15 -19.61 4.40
C LYS A 192 9.57 -18.80 3.17
N ALA A 193 8.74 -17.87 2.69
CA ALA A 193 9.01 -17.06 1.51
C ALA A 193 10.27 -16.19 1.69
N LEU A 194 10.41 -15.47 2.82
CA LEU A 194 11.58 -14.64 3.08
C LEU A 194 12.87 -15.47 3.20
N THR A 195 12.78 -16.67 3.76
CA THR A 195 13.92 -17.60 3.85
C THR A 195 14.34 -18.07 2.46
N GLU A 196 13.39 -18.42 1.60
CA GLU A 196 13.66 -18.83 0.21
C GLU A 196 14.17 -17.67 -0.66
N GLU A 197 13.74 -16.43 -0.39
CA GLU A 197 14.24 -15.20 -1.01
C GLU A 197 15.64 -14.80 -0.54
N GLY A 198 16.20 -15.48 0.48
CA GLY A 198 17.59 -15.30 0.94
C GLY A 198 17.78 -14.21 1.98
N TYR A 199 16.74 -13.74 2.63
CA TYR A 199 16.87 -12.80 3.76
C TYR A 199 17.58 -13.48 4.94
N THR A 200 18.53 -12.79 5.58
CA THR A 200 19.37 -13.32 6.67
C THR A 200 19.17 -12.65 8.02
N GLY A 201 18.33 -11.60 8.07
CA GLY A 201 18.01 -10.89 9.30
C GLY A 201 17.06 -11.66 10.25
N ASP A 202 16.54 -10.98 11.26
CA ASP A 202 15.50 -11.56 12.13
C ASP A 202 14.15 -11.63 11.40
N ILE A 203 14.04 -12.63 10.50
CA ILE A 203 12.86 -12.86 9.67
C ILE A 203 11.62 -13.07 10.53
N HIS A 204 11.71 -13.85 11.61
CA HIS A 204 10.56 -14.12 12.49
C HIS A 204 10.00 -12.84 13.10
N ARG A 205 10.87 -11.95 13.53
CA ARG A 205 10.47 -10.66 14.07
C ARG A 205 9.86 -9.76 12.99
N ALA A 206 10.50 -9.65 11.82
CA ALA A 206 9.99 -8.86 10.72
C ALA A 206 8.59 -9.32 10.28
N VAL A 207 8.37 -10.63 10.16
CA VAL A 207 7.09 -11.23 9.78
C VAL A 207 6.01 -10.99 10.84
N ARG A 208 6.31 -11.19 12.11
CA ARG A 208 5.38 -10.93 13.22
C ARG A 208 4.91 -9.47 13.22
N LEU A 209 5.85 -8.52 13.05
CA LEU A 209 5.57 -7.10 13.01
C LEU A 209 4.77 -6.71 11.75
N ALA A 210 5.03 -7.37 10.62
CA ALA A 210 4.35 -7.11 9.36
C ALA A 210 2.88 -7.56 9.33
N ARG A 211 2.45 -8.41 10.28
CA ARG A 211 1.06 -8.84 10.42
C ARG A 211 0.43 -9.36 9.12
N GLY A 212 1.17 -10.19 8.42
CA GLY A 212 0.70 -10.77 7.17
C GLY A 212 0.87 -9.89 5.92
N ASN A 213 1.58 -8.76 6.04
CA ASN A 213 1.89 -7.88 4.92
C ASN A 213 3.25 -8.22 4.30
N PRO A 214 3.31 -8.84 3.11
CA PRO A 214 4.57 -9.28 2.52
C PRO A 214 5.55 -8.14 2.21
N THR A 215 5.03 -7.01 1.77
CA THR A 215 5.87 -5.83 1.44
C THR A 215 6.56 -5.28 2.68
N LEU A 216 5.83 -5.14 3.79
CA LEU A 216 6.40 -4.71 5.05
C LEU A 216 7.36 -5.76 5.63
N ALA A 217 7.05 -7.05 5.50
CA ALA A 217 7.91 -8.12 5.98
C ALA A 217 9.27 -8.10 5.27
N ARG A 218 9.31 -7.94 3.94
CA ARG A 218 10.54 -7.79 3.16
C ARG A 218 11.31 -6.53 3.56
N GLN A 219 10.63 -5.39 3.59
CA GLN A 219 11.24 -4.11 3.98
C GLN A 219 11.90 -4.22 5.35
N TRP A 220 11.23 -4.83 6.33
CA TRP A 220 11.75 -4.91 7.68
C TRP A 220 12.79 -6.02 7.88
N ALA A 221 12.77 -7.05 7.07
CA ALA A 221 13.86 -8.02 7.03
C ALA A 221 15.16 -7.45 6.43
N GLU A 222 15.04 -6.52 5.46
CA GLU A 222 16.17 -5.89 4.78
C GLU A 222 16.80 -4.75 5.57
N THR A 223 15.99 -3.79 6.04
CA THR A 223 16.48 -2.51 6.58
C THR A 223 16.68 -2.51 8.10
N GLY A 224 16.27 -3.57 8.81
CA GLY A 224 16.23 -3.56 10.27
C GLY A 224 15.23 -2.53 10.80
N THR A 225 14.06 -2.96 11.18
CA THR A 225 12.96 -2.13 11.73
C THR A 225 13.34 -1.30 12.95
N ILE A 226 14.48 -1.57 13.54
CA ILE A 226 14.89 -1.10 14.87
C ILE A 226 14.94 0.43 14.91
N GLU A 227 15.56 1.07 13.92
CA GLU A 227 15.80 2.52 13.97
C GLU A 227 14.51 3.36 13.96
N SER A 228 13.55 3.05 13.10
CA SER A 228 12.26 3.77 13.06
C SER A 228 11.40 3.51 14.30
N LEU A 229 11.45 2.29 14.84
CA LEU A 229 10.78 1.94 16.09
C LEU A 229 11.42 2.65 17.29
N GLU A 230 12.75 2.67 17.38
CA GLU A 230 13.49 3.39 18.42
C GLU A 230 13.20 4.89 18.38
N LYS A 231 13.16 5.49 17.18
CA LYS A 231 12.74 6.89 17.02
C LYS A 231 11.30 7.11 17.53
N ALA A 232 10.37 6.22 17.21
CA ALA A 232 9.00 6.33 17.68
C ALA A 232 8.89 6.21 19.22
N MET A 233 9.63 5.29 19.84
CA MET A 233 9.69 5.17 21.30
C MET A 233 10.27 6.44 21.94
N ASN A 234 11.38 6.93 21.40
CA ASN A 234 12.02 8.15 21.89
C ASN A 234 11.07 9.37 21.77
N ILE A 235 10.29 9.49 20.70
CA ILE A 235 9.27 10.53 20.57
C ILE A 235 8.26 10.46 21.73
N LEU A 236 7.73 9.28 22.05
CA LEU A 236 6.77 9.11 23.14
C LEU A 236 7.39 9.43 24.53
N GLU A 237 8.66 9.11 24.72
CA GLU A 237 9.41 9.46 25.94
C GLU A 237 9.62 10.98 26.08
N GLN A 238 10.06 11.61 25.00
CA GLN A 238 10.36 13.06 25.01
C GLN A 238 9.11 13.92 25.12
N LEU A 239 7.97 13.47 24.58
CA LEU A 239 6.70 14.21 24.65
C LEU A 239 6.20 14.43 26.08
N VAL A 240 6.59 13.64 27.06
CA VAL A 240 6.24 13.86 28.49
C VAL A 240 7.23 14.75 29.22
N GLU A 241 8.36 15.10 28.63
CA GLU A 241 9.34 16.01 29.21
C GLU A 241 8.88 17.47 29.18
N ARG A 242 9.33 18.27 30.17
CA ARG A 242 8.82 19.65 30.34
C ARG A 242 9.51 20.70 29.47
N SER A 243 10.74 20.44 28.98
CA SER A 243 11.54 21.41 28.24
C SER A 243 12.16 20.81 26.98
N HIS A 244 12.36 21.65 25.96
CA HIS A 244 13.10 21.35 24.72
C HIS A 244 12.59 20.18 23.86
N PHE A 245 11.44 19.54 24.19
CA PHE A 245 10.89 18.41 23.44
C PHE A 245 10.68 18.70 21.96
N PHE A 246 10.14 19.89 21.63
CA PHE A 246 9.82 20.25 20.26
C PHE A 246 11.06 20.28 19.36
N THR A 247 12.06 21.07 19.75
CA THR A 247 13.32 21.19 19.00
C THR A 247 14.05 19.85 18.89
N THR A 248 14.09 19.08 19.96
CA THR A 248 14.79 17.80 19.98
C THR A 248 14.12 16.77 19.05
N ILE A 249 12.80 16.66 19.10
CA ILE A 249 12.07 15.73 18.22
C ILE A 249 12.13 16.21 16.77
N SER A 250 11.86 17.51 16.51
CA SER A 250 11.87 18.06 15.16
C SER A 250 13.24 17.89 14.48
N LEU A 251 14.34 18.17 15.18
CA LEU A 251 15.69 17.95 14.68
C LEU A 251 15.99 16.46 14.42
N SER A 252 15.51 15.55 15.27
CA SER A 252 15.73 14.10 15.08
C SER A 252 15.02 13.54 13.85
N LEU A 253 14.00 14.24 13.35
CA LEU A 253 13.21 13.87 12.19
C LEU A 253 13.52 14.71 10.94
N GLU A 254 14.37 15.73 11.08
CA GLU A 254 14.77 16.58 9.97
C GLU A 254 15.57 15.80 8.93
N GLY A 255 15.28 16.04 7.66
CA GLY A 255 15.96 15.36 6.54
C GLY A 255 15.54 13.90 6.29
N LEU A 256 14.67 13.33 7.12
CA LEU A 256 14.16 11.98 6.86
C LEU A 256 13.26 11.94 5.62
N SER A 257 13.37 10.84 4.87
CA SER A 257 12.49 10.63 3.73
C SER A 257 11.04 10.46 4.19
N LYS A 258 10.09 10.81 3.32
CA LYS A 258 8.65 10.67 3.55
C LYS A 258 8.28 9.25 4.00
N ASN A 259 8.89 8.23 3.42
CA ASN A 259 8.60 6.82 3.75
C ASN A 259 9.04 6.47 5.18
N VAL A 260 10.21 6.93 5.60
CA VAL A 260 10.69 6.73 6.98
C VAL A 260 9.77 7.41 7.99
N VAL A 261 9.28 8.61 7.69
CA VAL A 261 8.31 9.29 8.56
C VAL A 261 6.99 8.53 8.64
N ILE A 262 6.49 8.01 7.53
CA ILE A 262 5.30 7.15 7.52
C ILE A 262 5.51 5.90 8.40
N ASP A 263 6.68 5.28 8.35
CA ASP A 263 6.99 4.12 9.20
C ASP A 263 7.04 4.50 10.69
N ILE A 264 7.61 5.65 11.04
CA ILE A 264 7.59 6.17 12.40
C ILE A 264 6.14 6.40 12.88
N LEU A 265 5.28 7.00 12.06
CA LEU A 265 3.86 7.20 12.39
C LEU A 265 3.12 5.86 12.61
N ARG A 266 3.44 4.84 11.85
CA ARG A 266 2.91 3.47 12.06
C ARG A 266 3.38 2.89 13.37
N TRP A 267 4.66 3.04 13.71
CA TRP A 267 5.21 2.58 14.98
C TRP A 267 4.57 3.28 16.17
N LEU A 268 4.33 4.58 16.09
CA LEU A 268 3.61 5.32 17.14
C LEU A 268 2.21 4.73 17.39
N ARG A 269 1.47 4.34 16.35
CA ARG A 269 0.17 3.67 16.48
C ARG A 269 0.27 2.31 17.15
N ILE A 270 1.24 1.50 16.73
CA ILE A 270 1.45 0.15 17.29
C ILE A 270 1.86 0.26 18.76
N LEU A 271 2.77 1.17 19.09
CA LEU A 271 3.19 1.45 20.47
C LEU A 271 2.01 1.90 21.32
N ALA A 272 1.22 2.87 20.86
CA ALA A 272 0.07 3.36 21.60
C ALA A 272 -0.97 2.26 21.86
N ARG A 273 -1.24 1.38 20.89
CA ARG A 273 -2.11 0.22 21.04
C ARG A 273 -1.58 -0.75 22.07
N ASP A 274 -0.30 -1.13 21.97
CA ASP A 274 0.30 -2.12 22.87
C ASP A 274 0.48 -1.56 24.28
N MET A 275 0.73 -0.25 24.42
CA MET A 275 0.75 0.43 25.72
C MET A 275 -0.64 0.48 26.36
N LEU A 276 -1.72 0.67 25.58
CA LEU A 276 -3.09 0.53 26.08
C LEU A 276 -3.37 -0.92 26.50
N ALA A 277 -2.94 -1.90 25.71
CA ALA A 277 -3.09 -3.32 26.03
C ALA A 277 -2.36 -3.66 27.34
N LEU A 278 -1.14 -3.18 27.56
CA LEU A 278 -0.38 -3.32 28.81
C LEU A 278 -1.15 -2.71 29.98
N ARG A 279 -1.64 -1.50 29.85
CA ARG A 279 -2.37 -0.80 30.91
C ARG A 279 -3.63 -1.53 31.36
N TYR A 280 -4.33 -2.18 30.42
CA TYR A 280 -5.53 -2.96 30.70
C TYR A 280 -5.27 -4.43 30.98
N GLY A 281 -4.00 -4.85 31.15
CA GLY A 281 -3.63 -6.20 31.53
C GLY A 281 -3.88 -7.25 30.46
N ALA A 282 -3.81 -6.87 29.19
CA ALA A 282 -3.95 -7.82 28.10
C ALA A 282 -2.80 -8.85 28.09
N PRO A 283 -3.07 -10.11 27.69
CA PRO A 283 -2.03 -11.13 27.55
C PRO A 283 -0.95 -10.70 26.54
N LEU A 284 0.32 -11.04 26.84
CA LEU A 284 1.47 -10.68 26.00
C LEU A 284 1.36 -11.21 24.57
N GLU A 285 0.72 -12.35 24.37
CA GLU A 285 0.47 -12.97 23.07
C GLU A 285 -0.40 -12.11 22.14
N LYS A 286 -1.18 -11.17 22.72
CA LYS A 286 -1.98 -10.20 21.97
C LYS A 286 -1.23 -8.92 21.61
N MET A 287 0.00 -8.77 22.10
CA MET A 287 0.84 -7.60 21.82
C MET A 287 1.73 -7.88 20.63
N ILE A 288 1.90 -6.85 19.78
CA ILE A 288 2.79 -6.90 18.62
C ILE A 288 4.24 -6.74 19.06
N LEU A 289 4.47 -5.85 20.04
CA LEU A 289 5.79 -5.50 20.57
C LEU A 289 6.05 -6.12 21.94
N SER A 290 5.68 -7.41 22.14
CA SER A 290 5.85 -8.11 23.41
C SER A 290 7.29 -8.07 23.94
N ASP A 291 8.29 -8.10 23.05
CA ASP A 291 9.72 -8.03 23.37
C ASP A 291 10.12 -6.67 23.99
N TYR A 292 9.37 -5.61 23.70
CA TYR A 292 9.60 -4.25 24.20
C TYR A 292 8.76 -3.89 25.44
N ARG A 293 8.10 -4.87 26.05
CA ARG A 293 7.16 -4.60 27.14
C ARG A 293 7.78 -3.78 28.28
N PHE A 294 9.04 -4.06 28.64
CA PHE A 294 9.72 -3.36 29.74
C PHE A 294 9.98 -1.88 29.40
N SER A 295 10.41 -1.60 28.16
CA SER A 295 10.58 -0.24 27.69
C SER A 295 9.24 0.51 27.61
N MET A 296 8.20 -0.16 27.10
CA MET A 296 6.86 0.43 27.05
C MET A 296 6.25 0.67 28.43
N GLN A 297 6.57 -0.17 29.43
CA GLN A 297 6.06 -0.03 30.80
C GLN A 297 6.46 1.33 31.40
N ALA A 298 7.71 1.72 31.25
CA ALA A 298 8.22 3.00 31.73
C ALA A 298 7.53 4.22 31.09
N ILE A 299 7.17 4.09 29.81
CA ILE A 299 6.46 5.16 29.05
C ILE A 299 4.99 5.18 29.47
N VAL A 300 4.34 4.02 29.56
CA VAL A 300 2.91 3.88 29.89
C VAL A 300 2.54 4.54 31.20
N GLU A 301 3.40 4.50 32.21
CA GLU A 301 3.15 5.12 33.52
C GLU A 301 3.00 6.65 33.42
N ARG A 302 3.60 7.26 32.42
CA ARG A 302 3.65 8.71 32.20
C ARG A 302 2.58 9.21 31.21
N TRP A 303 1.84 8.31 30.54
CA TRP A 303 0.80 8.62 29.56
C TRP A 303 -0.57 8.20 30.10
N SER A 304 -1.58 9.03 29.95
CA SER A 304 -2.96 8.62 30.25
C SER A 304 -3.53 7.72 29.15
N SER A 305 -4.60 6.99 29.44
CA SER A 305 -5.32 6.21 28.43
C SER A 305 -5.89 7.09 27.32
N LYS A 306 -6.38 8.29 27.69
CA LYS A 306 -6.96 9.25 26.73
C LYS A 306 -5.89 9.80 25.78
N ALA A 307 -4.72 10.18 26.33
CA ALA A 307 -3.59 10.64 25.53
C ALA A 307 -3.08 9.55 24.57
N LEU A 308 -2.96 8.30 25.02
CA LEU A 308 -2.58 7.17 24.16
C LEU A 308 -3.61 6.92 23.05
N GLN A 309 -4.91 7.01 23.34
CA GLN A 309 -5.95 6.90 22.32
C GLN A 309 -5.85 7.99 21.26
N ARG A 310 -5.42 9.19 21.63
CA ARG A 310 -5.27 10.33 20.72
C ARG A 310 -4.13 10.13 19.70
N VAL A 311 -3.12 9.31 20.01
CA VAL A 311 -2.02 9.00 19.09
C VAL A 311 -2.54 8.41 17.78
N ILE A 312 -3.58 7.56 17.84
CA ILE A 312 -4.09 6.85 16.67
C ILE A 312 -4.66 7.81 15.61
N PRO A 313 -5.67 8.64 15.89
CA PRO A 313 -6.22 9.56 14.89
C PRO A 313 -5.20 10.59 14.41
N VAL A 314 -4.39 11.17 15.31
CA VAL A 314 -3.36 12.16 14.93
C VAL A 314 -2.38 11.59 13.91
N THR A 315 -1.90 10.38 14.12
CA THR A 315 -0.95 9.76 13.19
C THR A 315 -1.59 9.28 11.89
N LEU A 316 -2.87 8.91 11.88
CA LEU A 316 -3.62 8.58 10.65
C LEU A 316 -3.83 9.83 9.78
N GLU A 317 -4.25 10.94 10.38
CA GLU A 317 -4.40 12.23 9.69
C GLU A 317 -3.06 12.71 9.11
N ALA A 318 -1.98 12.56 9.87
CA ALA A 318 -0.63 12.88 9.42
C ALA A 318 -0.18 12.01 8.22
N GLU A 319 -0.42 10.71 8.28
CA GLU A 319 -0.11 9.81 7.16
C GLU A 319 -0.91 10.19 5.90
N GLN A 320 -2.19 10.54 6.05
CA GLN A 320 -3.02 11.01 4.95
C GLN A 320 -2.50 12.33 4.37
N ALA A 321 -2.13 13.30 5.21
CA ALA A 321 -1.54 14.56 4.77
C ALA A 321 -0.23 14.35 3.98
N LEU A 322 0.62 13.44 4.44
CA LEU A 322 1.83 13.05 3.70
C LEU A 322 1.49 12.43 2.33
N ARG A 323 0.46 11.58 2.25
CA ARG A 323 -0.01 11.00 0.98
C ARG A 323 -0.51 12.07 0.01
N LEU A 324 -1.12 13.14 0.52
CA LEU A 324 -1.56 14.31 -0.25
C LEU A 324 -0.41 15.30 -0.54
N ASN A 325 0.85 14.90 -0.31
CA ASN A 325 2.06 15.70 -0.55
C ASN A 325 2.16 17.00 0.28
N VAL A 326 1.54 17.05 1.44
CA VAL A 326 1.83 18.12 2.41
C VAL A 326 3.30 18.02 2.82
N ARG A 327 3.94 19.17 3.02
CA ARG A 327 5.36 19.27 3.38
C ARG A 327 5.65 18.50 4.68
N THR A 328 6.59 17.56 4.62
CA THR A 328 6.90 16.63 5.72
C THR A 328 7.17 17.32 7.04
N GLY A 329 7.96 18.42 7.05
CA GLY A 329 8.24 19.19 8.27
C GLY A 329 6.98 19.74 8.96
N LEU A 330 6.02 20.29 8.17
CA LEU A 330 4.76 20.79 8.74
C LEU A 330 3.90 19.68 9.35
N VAL A 331 3.91 18.49 8.73
CA VAL A 331 3.19 17.34 9.26
C VAL A 331 3.80 16.86 10.57
N ILE A 332 5.13 16.77 10.64
CA ILE A 332 5.88 16.39 11.84
C ILE A 332 5.56 17.37 12.99
N ASP A 333 5.69 18.68 12.73
CA ASP A 333 5.42 19.71 13.72
C ASP A 333 3.97 19.63 14.24
N GLY A 334 3.01 19.42 13.34
CA GLY A 334 1.61 19.23 13.70
C GLY A 334 1.39 18.01 14.60
N VAL A 335 2.03 16.88 14.31
CA VAL A 335 1.95 15.67 15.14
C VAL A 335 2.54 15.91 16.53
N ILE A 336 3.74 16.51 16.61
CA ILE A 336 4.40 16.82 17.89
C ILE A 336 3.51 17.68 18.77
N LEU A 337 2.94 18.76 18.20
CA LEU A 337 2.07 19.68 18.94
C LEU A 337 0.79 19.01 19.41
N ALA A 338 0.11 18.30 18.52
CA ALA A 338 -1.17 17.61 18.84
C ALA A 338 -0.99 16.53 19.92
N LEU A 339 0.09 15.76 19.87
CA LEU A 339 0.39 14.76 20.89
C LEU A 339 0.82 15.39 22.21
N ARG A 340 1.55 16.51 22.18
CA ARG A 340 1.91 17.24 23.38
C ARG A 340 0.71 17.86 24.11
N GLU A 341 -0.25 18.39 23.35
CA GLU A 341 -1.52 18.86 23.93
C GLU A 341 -2.25 17.73 24.62
N ALA A 342 -2.38 16.57 23.96
CA ALA A 342 -3.02 15.40 24.55
C ALA A 342 -2.38 14.95 25.88
N VAL A 343 -1.06 15.04 26.00
CA VAL A 343 -0.35 14.72 27.25
C VAL A 343 -0.59 15.77 28.34
N LYS A 344 -0.74 17.06 27.97
CA LYS A 344 -0.95 18.15 28.93
C LYS A 344 -2.38 18.24 29.48
N GLU A 345 -3.38 17.89 28.68
CA GLU A 345 -4.79 17.93 29.10
C GLU A 345 -5.11 16.96 30.26
N ASP A 346 -4.21 16.03 30.54
CA ASP A 346 -4.40 14.95 31.52
C ASP A 346 -3.49 15.11 32.77
N ILE A 347 -2.66 16.19 32.84
CA ILE A 347 -1.84 16.55 34.01
C ILE A 347 -2.52 17.69 34.77
#